data_01ec1f46e08523683c62c18c51b7fe9a
#
_entry.id   01ec1f46e08523683c62c18c51b7fe9a
#
_cell.length_a   1.000
_cell.length_b   1.000
_cell.length_c   1.000
_cell.angle_alpha   90.00
_cell.angle_beta   90.00
_cell.angle_gamma   90.00
#
_symmetry.space_group_name_H-M   'P 1'
#
loop_
_entity.id
_entity.type
_entity.pdbx_description
1 polymer ?
#
loop_
_entity_poly.entity_id
_entity_poly.type
_entity_poly.pdbx_seq_one_letter_code
_entity_poly.pdbx_strand_id
1 'polypeptide(L)'
;MPAEPPPAWRVVAAVVALAAIVRLFFYAGFFGSDEVTYVASAYRLLEGDWTVPGYVGANRYGVNLPIAALGWLFGRSEASAAAFAMSCSLLEVGLVARLGGYLVGARAAVLAALLLSALPLHVHFAGRLMADSPFALALTAAMLLFARAEQTRGPVWWFAAGCAAGFTFWIKPAAVFVVGVLLAYPLLVRRLDLGWVWVVAGFAAVVLANHLFYLVLTDQFWYILRNMAERRSSGYMEAELDAGLMHNQAGYYLVYLFAKVYHTWLLGPLAVLGAVTFWRRRARGESVPVYGGRYVLMWGLGLMALLSLLVVSIRPLALIPKQTNYMLIFVAPLCLLGGMGLAELASRTRHWLVAAWFLPALALCALLQASVSVFTANSKASVAFARALPDAVVFAASNGYRAAQFDTAVQPHLPPVVIHGLMEAVELPEGLPAGPRFAIVDLQTLSWSGGEPFRKLDQVPSCWQRERHLVPVMEGAGTRVLTAWVESSAASLLPAAVAGRLSSLVRPEPAVVYRMPAQACP
;
A
#
# COMPACT_ATOMS: atom_id res chain seq x y z
N MET A 1 0.13 6.47 39.33
CA MET A 1 0.73 7.71 38.81
C MET A 1 -0.14 8.19 37.66
N PRO A 2 -0.42 9.48 37.52
CA PRO A 2 -1.09 9.99 36.33
C PRO A 2 -0.24 9.64 35.10
N ALA A 3 -0.91 9.24 34.02
CA ALA A 3 -0.25 8.94 32.75
C ALA A 3 0.51 10.20 32.29
N GLU A 4 1.73 10.02 31.78
CA GLU A 4 2.46 11.13 31.15
C GLU A 4 1.57 11.83 30.12
N PRO A 5 1.55 13.17 30.08
CA PRO A 5 0.77 13.88 29.09
C PRO A 5 1.27 13.48 27.68
N PRO A 6 0.35 13.37 26.71
CA PRO A 6 0.75 13.07 25.34
C PRO A 6 1.58 14.22 24.75
N PRO A 7 2.37 13.97 23.69
CA PRO A 7 3.19 15.01 23.05
C PRO A 7 2.38 16.26 22.69
N ALA A 8 2.98 17.43 22.85
CA ALA A 8 2.36 18.70 22.47
C ALA A 8 2.01 18.71 20.97
N TRP A 9 0.91 19.36 20.58
CA TRP A 9 0.44 19.43 19.20
C TRP A 9 1.48 20.00 18.23
N ARG A 10 2.31 20.95 18.66
CA ARG A 10 3.43 21.48 17.85
C ARG A 10 4.46 20.41 17.48
N VAL A 11 4.72 19.45 18.38
CA VAL A 11 5.64 18.32 18.10
C VAL A 11 4.99 17.35 17.11
N VAL A 12 3.71 17.04 17.33
CA VAL A 12 2.95 16.19 16.39
C VAL A 12 2.93 16.83 14.99
N ALA A 13 2.61 18.13 14.91
CA ALA A 13 2.60 18.87 13.65
C ALA A 13 3.97 18.86 12.95
N ALA A 14 5.07 19.03 13.69
CA ALA A 14 6.43 18.97 13.14
C ALA A 14 6.76 17.58 12.56
N VAL A 15 6.38 16.49 13.25
CA VAL A 15 6.58 15.14 12.77
C VAL A 15 5.73 14.85 11.52
N VAL A 16 4.47 15.30 11.51
CA VAL A 16 3.59 15.15 10.33
C VAL A 16 4.11 15.98 9.14
N ALA A 17 4.60 17.20 9.37
CA ALA A 17 5.21 18.02 8.32
C ALA A 17 6.46 17.36 7.73
N LEU A 18 7.35 16.81 8.58
CA LEU A 18 8.50 16.02 8.12
C LEU A 18 8.04 14.79 7.31
N ALA A 19 7.03 14.08 7.80
CA ALA A 19 6.44 12.96 7.08
C ALA A 19 5.88 13.38 5.71
N ALA A 20 5.23 14.53 5.61
CA ALA A 20 4.70 15.06 4.36
C ALA A 20 5.83 15.37 3.37
N ILE A 21 6.90 16.04 3.83
CA ILE A 21 8.10 16.30 3.00
C ILE A 21 8.68 15.00 2.45
N VAL A 22 8.86 13.99 3.31
CA VAL A 22 9.41 12.69 2.89
C VAL A 22 8.51 12.03 1.84
N ARG A 23 7.18 12.03 2.01
CA ARG A 23 6.24 11.41 1.07
C ARG A 23 6.19 12.14 -0.27
N LEU A 24 6.15 13.46 -0.25
CA LEU A 24 6.16 14.27 -1.48
C LEU A 24 7.48 14.09 -2.25
N PHE A 25 8.61 14.05 -1.53
CA PHE A 25 9.91 13.86 -2.16
C PHE A 25 10.06 12.46 -2.79
N PHE A 26 9.54 11.42 -2.11
CA PHE A 26 9.58 10.03 -2.58
C PHE A 26 8.29 9.57 -3.27
N TYR A 27 7.46 10.48 -3.75
CA TYR A 27 6.31 10.13 -4.58
C TYR A 27 6.78 9.56 -5.92
N ALA A 28 6.37 8.34 -6.23
CA ALA A 28 6.82 7.61 -7.43
C ALA A 28 5.81 7.66 -8.58
N GLY A 29 4.62 8.20 -8.31
CA GLY A 29 3.52 8.20 -9.29
C GLY A 29 2.84 6.85 -9.43
N PHE A 30 2.05 6.72 -10.46
CA PHE A 30 1.28 5.55 -10.84
C PHE A 30 2.15 4.30 -11.06
N PHE A 31 1.68 3.14 -10.61
CA PHE A 31 2.40 1.86 -10.75
C PHE A 31 1.78 0.89 -11.76
N GLY A 32 0.47 0.86 -11.91
CA GLY A 32 -0.19 0.01 -12.91
C GLY A 32 -0.91 -1.23 -12.37
N SER A 33 -1.11 -1.34 -11.05
CA SER A 33 -1.85 -2.44 -10.45
C SER A 33 -3.34 -2.09 -10.24
N ASP A 34 -3.94 -2.48 -9.13
CA ASP A 34 -5.32 -2.16 -8.74
C ASP A 34 -5.63 -0.65 -8.72
N GLU A 35 -4.61 0.20 -8.72
CA GLU A 35 -4.71 1.66 -8.72
C GLU A 35 -5.60 2.19 -9.85
N VAL A 36 -5.43 1.62 -11.06
CA VAL A 36 -6.26 1.97 -12.23
C VAL A 36 -7.73 1.74 -11.92
N THR A 37 -8.04 0.58 -11.36
CA THR A 37 -9.40 0.19 -11.04
C THR A 37 -10.03 1.10 -9.99
N TYR A 38 -9.29 1.49 -8.94
CA TYR A 38 -9.80 2.41 -7.93
C TYR A 38 -10.08 3.79 -8.50
N VAL A 39 -9.13 4.34 -9.27
CA VAL A 39 -9.26 5.69 -9.84
C VAL A 39 -10.34 5.73 -10.90
N ALA A 40 -10.37 4.76 -11.82
CA ALA A 40 -11.42 4.66 -12.82
C ALA A 40 -12.80 4.52 -12.19
N SER A 41 -12.97 3.64 -11.18
CA SER A 41 -14.23 3.49 -10.45
C SER A 41 -14.64 4.76 -9.71
N ALA A 42 -13.67 5.46 -9.08
CA ALA A 42 -13.95 6.71 -8.38
C ALA A 42 -14.41 7.81 -9.33
N TYR A 43 -13.76 7.96 -10.49
CA TYR A 43 -14.07 9.05 -11.41
C TYR A 43 -15.33 8.79 -12.25
N ARG A 44 -15.71 7.51 -12.48
CA ARG A 44 -17.03 7.17 -13.04
C ARG A 44 -18.18 7.66 -12.16
N LEU A 45 -18.03 7.66 -10.83
CA LEU A 45 -19.03 8.22 -9.91
C LEU A 45 -19.28 9.71 -10.19
N LEU A 46 -18.26 10.46 -10.61
CA LEU A 46 -18.38 11.88 -10.98
C LEU A 46 -19.10 12.08 -12.32
N GLU A 47 -19.18 11.05 -13.14
CA GLU A 47 -19.94 11.01 -14.40
C GLU A 47 -21.39 10.58 -14.19
N GLY A 48 -21.78 10.30 -12.94
CA GLY A 48 -23.11 9.79 -12.61
C GLY A 48 -23.27 8.29 -12.81
N ASP A 49 -22.20 7.56 -13.16
CA ASP A 49 -22.23 6.11 -13.28
C ASP A 49 -21.97 5.45 -11.93
N TRP A 50 -23.04 5.05 -11.26
CA TRP A 50 -23.06 4.37 -9.97
C TRP A 50 -23.19 2.85 -10.09
N THR A 51 -23.06 2.29 -11.29
CA THR A 51 -23.08 0.84 -11.48
C THR A 51 -21.95 0.16 -10.72
N VAL A 52 -22.29 -0.84 -9.92
CA VAL A 52 -21.32 -1.56 -9.10
C VAL A 52 -20.52 -2.53 -9.97
N PRO A 53 -19.20 -2.36 -10.10
CA PRO A 53 -18.38 -3.26 -10.90
C PRO A 53 -18.37 -4.68 -10.34
N GLY A 54 -18.29 -5.71 -11.19
CA GLY A 54 -18.18 -7.10 -10.75
C GLY A 54 -16.87 -7.43 -10.02
N TYR A 55 -15.81 -6.66 -10.28
CA TYR A 55 -14.51 -6.87 -9.65
C TYR A 55 -14.48 -6.33 -8.21
N VAL A 56 -14.20 -7.21 -7.24
CA VAL A 56 -14.21 -6.85 -5.79
C VAL A 56 -13.26 -5.70 -5.45
N GLY A 57 -12.12 -5.57 -6.15
CA GLY A 57 -11.20 -4.45 -5.98
C GLY A 57 -11.87 -3.10 -6.29
N ALA A 58 -12.70 -3.05 -7.33
CA ALA A 58 -13.43 -1.86 -7.74
C ALA A 58 -14.59 -1.47 -6.80
N ASN A 59 -15.03 -2.37 -5.93
CA ASN A 59 -16.16 -2.19 -5.01
C ASN A 59 -15.76 -1.63 -3.64
N ARG A 60 -14.58 -1.07 -3.50
CA ARG A 60 -14.07 -0.53 -2.23
C ARG A 60 -14.47 0.92 -2.05
N TYR A 61 -15.75 1.18 -1.77
CA TYR A 61 -16.26 2.54 -1.66
C TYR A 61 -15.66 3.36 -0.52
N GLY A 62 -15.08 2.73 0.52
CA GLY A 62 -14.24 3.42 1.49
C GLY A 62 -12.94 4.01 0.93
N VAL A 63 -12.60 3.66 -0.32
CA VAL A 63 -11.48 4.23 -1.09
C VAL A 63 -12.02 5.09 -2.23
N ASN A 64 -12.96 4.57 -3.01
CA ASN A 64 -13.44 5.22 -4.24
C ASN A 64 -14.19 6.52 -3.95
N LEU A 65 -15.05 6.58 -2.91
CA LEU A 65 -15.77 7.80 -2.57
C LEU A 65 -14.86 8.96 -2.15
N PRO A 66 -13.86 8.76 -1.25
CA PRO A 66 -12.90 9.82 -0.95
C PRO A 66 -12.07 10.27 -2.16
N ILE A 67 -11.64 9.36 -3.03
CA ILE A 67 -10.94 9.73 -4.27
C ILE A 67 -11.85 10.55 -5.18
N ALA A 68 -13.11 10.13 -5.37
CA ALA A 68 -14.10 10.89 -6.13
C ALA A 68 -14.32 12.29 -5.53
N ALA A 69 -14.48 12.40 -4.21
CA ALA A 69 -14.65 13.69 -3.53
C ALA A 69 -13.45 14.62 -3.75
N LEU A 70 -12.22 14.11 -3.67
CA LEU A 70 -11.02 14.90 -3.97
C LEU A 70 -10.93 15.29 -5.45
N GLY A 71 -11.31 14.40 -6.36
CA GLY A 71 -11.42 14.68 -7.79
C GLY A 71 -12.47 15.73 -8.12
N TRP A 72 -13.58 15.75 -7.37
CA TRP A 72 -14.60 16.78 -7.48
C TRP A 72 -14.13 18.14 -6.97
N LEU A 73 -13.43 18.17 -5.83
CA LEU A 73 -12.95 19.41 -5.20
C LEU A 73 -11.76 20.05 -5.93
N PHE A 74 -10.82 19.24 -6.40
CA PHE A 74 -9.52 19.70 -6.91
C PHE A 74 -9.29 19.40 -8.40
N GLY A 75 -10.29 18.86 -9.07
CA GLY A 75 -10.17 18.36 -10.45
C GLY A 75 -9.61 16.94 -10.52
N ARG A 76 -9.96 16.23 -11.60
CA ARG A 76 -9.45 14.88 -11.87
C ARG A 76 -7.97 14.96 -12.24
N SER A 77 -7.12 14.33 -11.47
CA SER A 77 -5.68 14.27 -11.70
C SER A 77 -5.07 13.12 -10.90
N GLU A 78 -3.86 12.71 -11.25
CA GLU A 78 -3.09 11.76 -10.46
C GLU A 78 -2.85 12.29 -9.03
N ALA A 79 -2.56 13.60 -8.90
CA ALA A 79 -2.32 14.23 -7.61
C ALA A 79 -3.56 14.20 -6.71
N SER A 80 -4.76 14.52 -7.23
CA SER A 80 -5.99 14.48 -6.44
C SER A 80 -6.35 13.04 -6.02
N ALA A 81 -6.11 12.07 -6.89
CA ALA A 81 -6.30 10.66 -6.56
C ALA A 81 -5.33 10.16 -5.47
N ALA A 82 -4.03 10.51 -5.59
CA ALA A 82 -3.01 10.12 -4.62
C ALA A 82 -3.18 10.80 -3.25
N ALA A 83 -3.77 11.99 -3.21
CA ALA A 83 -3.95 12.80 -2.01
C ALA A 83 -4.70 12.04 -0.90
N PHE A 84 -5.64 11.15 -1.24
CA PHE A 84 -6.36 10.37 -0.23
C PHE A 84 -5.44 9.40 0.52
N ALA A 85 -4.72 8.53 -0.19
CA ALA A 85 -3.81 7.56 0.44
C ALA A 85 -2.69 8.27 1.21
N MET A 86 -2.15 9.35 0.65
CA MET A 86 -1.13 10.18 1.29
C MET A 86 -1.66 10.83 2.58
N SER A 87 -2.85 11.41 2.56
CA SER A 87 -3.50 11.98 3.75
C SER A 87 -3.74 10.92 4.82
N CYS A 88 -4.19 9.73 4.45
CA CYS A 88 -4.36 8.62 5.38
C CYS A 88 -3.03 8.25 6.06
N SER A 89 -1.95 8.15 5.29
CA SER A 89 -0.61 7.87 5.83
C SER A 89 -0.12 8.96 6.79
N LEU A 90 -0.37 10.24 6.50
CA LEU A 90 0.01 11.36 7.37
C LEU A 90 -0.82 11.39 8.66
N LEU A 91 -2.12 11.13 8.56
CA LEU A 91 -3.01 11.03 9.72
C LEU A 91 -2.60 9.86 10.63
N GLU A 92 -2.19 8.73 10.06
CA GLU A 92 -1.68 7.60 10.84
C GLU A 92 -0.42 7.97 11.64
N VAL A 93 0.55 8.67 11.02
CA VAL A 93 1.73 9.22 11.72
C VAL A 93 1.31 10.13 12.87
N GLY A 94 0.34 11.03 12.62
CA GLY A 94 -0.19 11.94 13.65
C GLY A 94 -0.86 11.19 14.81
N LEU A 95 -1.67 10.18 14.52
CA LEU A 95 -2.31 9.33 15.52
C LEU A 95 -1.29 8.55 16.36
N VAL A 96 -0.30 7.93 15.73
CA VAL A 96 0.79 7.21 16.42
C VAL A 96 1.55 8.18 17.33
N ALA A 97 1.90 9.38 16.85
CA ALA A 97 2.56 10.39 17.67
C ALA A 97 1.70 10.79 18.87
N ARG A 98 0.43 11.12 18.66
CA ARG A 98 -0.43 11.70 19.69
C ARG A 98 -1.02 10.67 20.63
N LEU A 99 -1.72 9.68 20.10
CA LEU A 99 -2.43 8.67 20.90
C LEU A 99 -1.50 7.54 21.35
N GLY A 100 -0.46 7.20 20.58
CA GLY A 100 0.56 6.27 21.02
C GLY A 100 1.25 6.69 22.32
N GLY A 101 1.31 8.00 22.59
CA GLY A 101 1.85 8.55 23.86
C GLY A 101 1.16 7.98 25.11
N TYR A 102 -0.12 7.68 25.02
CA TYR A 102 -0.86 7.06 26.12
C TYR A 102 -0.48 5.57 26.36
N LEU A 103 0.11 4.91 25.38
CA LEU A 103 0.51 3.50 25.46
C LEU A 103 1.97 3.30 25.85
N VAL A 104 2.87 4.10 25.27
CA VAL A 104 4.31 3.87 25.36
C VAL A 104 5.10 5.06 25.94
N GLY A 105 4.40 6.14 26.32
CA GLY A 105 4.98 7.41 26.77
C GLY A 105 5.28 8.36 25.61
N ALA A 106 5.31 9.67 25.91
CA ALA A 106 5.40 10.73 24.90
C ALA A 106 6.65 10.61 24.01
N ARG A 107 7.82 10.41 24.61
CA ARG A 107 9.10 10.30 23.89
C ARG A 107 9.11 9.09 22.95
N ALA A 108 8.69 7.92 23.42
CA ALA A 108 8.66 6.70 22.61
C ALA A 108 7.66 6.81 21.46
N ALA A 109 6.50 7.46 21.66
CA ALA A 109 5.50 7.69 20.62
C ALA A 109 6.00 8.64 19.53
N VAL A 110 6.71 9.72 19.88
CA VAL A 110 7.35 10.62 18.90
C VAL A 110 8.39 9.87 18.09
N LEU A 111 9.24 9.06 18.74
CA LEU A 111 10.22 8.23 18.03
C LEU A 111 9.54 7.19 17.14
N ALA A 112 8.45 6.56 17.59
CA ALA A 112 7.65 5.65 16.77
C ALA A 112 7.08 6.34 15.52
N ALA A 113 6.57 7.54 15.66
CA ALA A 113 6.06 8.33 14.54
C ALA A 113 7.17 8.78 13.58
N LEU A 114 8.37 9.08 14.08
CA LEU A 114 9.56 9.34 13.25
C LEU A 114 9.99 8.06 12.50
N LEU A 115 10.01 6.90 13.15
CA LEU A 115 10.24 5.62 12.48
C LEU A 115 9.23 5.41 11.35
N LEU A 116 7.94 5.59 11.64
CA LEU A 116 6.86 5.45 10.66
C LEU A 116 6.98 6.46 9.51
N SER A 117 7.47 7.68 9.79
CA SER A 117 7.63 8.75 8.80
C SER A 117 8.64 8.42 7.71
N ALA A 118 9.69 7.65 8.01
CA ALA A 118 10.77 7.30 7.09
C ALA A 118 10.88 5.79 6.83
N LEU A 119 9.94 4.97 7.33
CA LEU A 119 9.94 3.54 7.03
C LEU A 119 9.68 3.31 5.54
N PRO A 120 10.61 2.68 4.80
CA PRO A 120 10.51 2.58 3.34
C PRO A 120 9.20 1.97 2.85
N LEU A 121 8.72 0.90 3.48
CA LEU A 121 7.44 0.27 3.15
C LEU A 121 6.26 1.25 3.30
N HIS A 122 6.21 1.99 4.41
CA HIS A 122 5.11 2.91 4.70
C HIS A 122 5.14 4.15 3.77
N VAL A 123 6.33 4.65 3.46
CA VAL A 123 6.53 5.74 2.48
C VAL A 123 6.13 5.29 1.08
N HIS A 124 6.52 4.09 0.68
CA HIS A 124 6.16 3.50 -0.61
C HIS A 124 4.64 3.42 -0.80
N PHE A 125 3.92 2.85 0.17
CA PHE A 125 2.46 2.71 0.06
C PHE A 125 1.68 4.01 0.30
N ALA A 126 2.28 5.03 0.90
CA ALA A 126 1.64 6.34 1.06
C ALA A 126 1.34 7.02 -0.28
N GLY A 127 2.22 6.84 -1.28
CA GLY A 127 2.04 7.38 -2.64
C GLY A 127 1.24 6.46 -3.57
N ARG A 128 0.90 5.24 -3.13
CA ARG A 128 0.15 4.29 -3.95
C ARG A 128 -1.35 4.57 -3.85
N LEU A 129 -2.03 4.58 -4.98
CA LEU A 129 -3.47 4.77 -5.09
C LEU A 129 -4.23 3.49 -4.70
N MET A 130 -3.86 2.90 -3.57
CA MET A 130 -4.35 1.60 -3.09
C MET A 130 -5.11 1.72 -1.77
N ALA A 131 -5.81 0.65 -1.43
CA ALA A 131 -6.60 0.54 -0.20
C ALA A 131 -5.74 0.38 1.07
N ASP A 132 -4.41 0.20 0.95
CA ASP A 132 -3.56 -0.25 2.06
C ASP A 132 -3.30 0.84 3.10
N SER A 133 -2.94 2.07 2.68
CA SER A 133 -2.78 3.20 3.61
C SER A 133 -4.10 3.62 4.28
N PRO A 134 -5.24 3.74 3.58
CA PRO A 134 -6.54 3.94 4.22
C PRO A 134 -6.90 2.85 5.22
N PHE A 135 -6.60 1.60 4.89
CA PHE A 135 -6.85 0.47 5.79
C PHE A 135 -5.97 0.50 7.04
N ALA A 136 -4.66 0.77 6.88
CA ALA A 136 -3.72 0.90 7.99
C ALA A 136 -4.15 2.03 8.94
N LEU A 137 -4.55 3.20 8.41
CA LEU A 137 -5.10 4.30 9.20
C LEU A 137 -6.34 3.88 9.99
N ALA A 138 -7.33 3.28 9.34
CA ALA A 138 -8.59 2.91 9.99
C ALA A 138 -8.36 1.89 11.12
N LEU A 139 -7.49 0.90 10.89
CA LEU A 139 -7.08 -0.08 11.89
C LEU A 139 -6.32 0.60 13.05
N THR A 140 -5.31 1.40 12.74
CA THR A 140 -4.52 2.12 13.75
C THR A 140 -5.41 3.04 14.58
N ALA A 141 -6.36 3.75 13.95
CA ALA A 141 -7.35 4.56 14.63
C ALA A 141 -8.23 3.72 15.56
N ALA A 142 -8.78 2.59 15.10
CA ALA A 142 -9.58 1.69 15.92
C ALA A 142 -8.83 1.24 17.18
N MET A 143 -7.58 0.78 17.01
CA MET A 143 -6.76 0.29 18.11
C MET A 143 -6.36 1.41 19.10
N LEU A 144 -5.97 2.59 18.62
CA LEU A 144 -5.56 3.69 19.49
C LEU A 144 -6.75 4.36 20.19
N LEU A 145 -7.90 4.50 19.49
CA LEU A 145 -9.14 5.02 20.10
C LEU A 145 -9.67 4.06 21.15
N PHE A 146 -9.62 2.74 20.90
CA PHE A 146 -9.98 1.73 21.88
C PHE A 146 -9.08 1.82 23.13
N ALA A 147 -7.76 1.94 22.96
CA ALA A 147 -6.85 2.13 24.08
C ALA A 147 -7.15 3.42 24.86
N ARG A 148 -7.52 4.49 24.17
CA ARG A 148 -7.94 5.75 24.80
C ARG A 148 -9.25 5.59 25.56
N ALA A 149 -10.22 4.86 24.99
CA ALA A 149 -11.48 4.54 25.63
C ALA A 149 -11.28 3.75 26.94
N GLU A 150 -10.39 2.76 26.93
CA GLU A 150 -10.02 1.98 28.12
C GLU A 150 -9.46 2.86 29.25
N GLN A 151 -8.75 3.92 28.93
CA GLN A 151 -8.20 4.85 29.92
C GLN A 151 -9.22 5.84 30.44
N THR A 152 -10.06 6.41 29.57
CA THR A 152 -10.98 7.49 29.91
C THR A 152 -12.36 7.03 30.32
N ARG A 153 -12.74 5.80 29.96
CA ARG A 153 -14.07 5.23 30.14
C ARG A 153 -15.21 6.04 29.48
N GLY A 154 -14.84 6.93 28.53
CA GLY A 154 -15.79 7.79 27.84
C GLY A 154 -16.51 7.04 26.70
N PRO A 155 -17.86 7.06 26.65
CA PRO A 155 -18.65 6.34 25.63
C PRO A 155 -18.32 6.78 24.20
N VAL A 156 -17.99 8.06 24.00
CA VAL A 156 -17.61 8.63 22.69
C VAL A 156 -16.36 7.94 22.13
N TRP A 157 -15.36 7.65 22.95
CA TRP A 157 -14.13 6.99 22.51
C TRP A 157 -14.37 5.53 22.16
N TRP A 158 -15.22 4.83 22.92
CA TRP A 158 -15.64 3.47 22.61
C TRP A 158 -16.39 3.40 21.28
N PHE A 159 -17.37 4.29 21.08
CA PHE A 159 -18.13 4.37 19.84
C PHE A 159 -17.23 4.72 18.64
N ALA A 160 -16.36 5.71 18.80
CA ALA A 160 -15.41 6.09 17.74
C ALA A 160 -14.44 4.95 17.36
N ALA A 161 -13.96 4.17 18.35
CA ALA A 161 -13.16 2.98 18.08
C ALA A 161 -13.95 1.93 17.27
N GLY A 162 -15.22 1.73 17.60
CA GLY A 162 -16.13 0.87 16.86
C GLY A 162 -16.35 1.36 15.43
N CYS A 163 -16.61 2.66 15.24
CA CYS A 163 -16.76 3.26 13.91
C CYS A 163 -15.49 3.09 13.05
N ALA A 164 -14.32 3.33 13.62
CA ALA A 164 -13.06 3.14 12.91
C ALA A 164 -12.83 1.66 12.52
N ALA A 165 -13.16 0.73 13.42
CA ALA A 165 -13.13 -0.70 13.13
C ALA A 165 -14.14 -1.08 12.03
N GLY A 166 -15.37 -0.54 12.06
CA GLY A 166 -16.38 -0.74 11.03
C GLY A 166 -15.97 -0.16 9.68
N PHE A 167 -15.26 0.97 9.67
CA PHE A 167 -14.78 1.58 8.44
C PHE A 167 -13.73 0.71 7.72
N THR A 168 -12.99 -0.14 8.43
CA THR A 168 -12.11 -1.12 7.79
C THR A 168 -12.88 -2.03 6.83
N PHE A 169 -14.15 -2.33 7.11
CA PHE A 169 -15.02 -3.14 6.25
C PHE A 169 -15.35 -2.45 4.92
N TRP A 170 -15.52 -1.12 4.89
CA TRP A 170 -15.71 -0.35 3.66
C TRP A 170 -14.47 -0.37 2.73
N ILE A 171 -13.28 -0.58 3.32
CA ILE A 171 -12.01 -0.58 2.60
C ILE A 171 -11.63 -2.00 2.16
N LYS A 172 -11.65 -2.94 3.10
CA LYS A 172 -11.34 -4.36 2.86
C LYS A 172 -12.27 -5.21 3.73
N PRO A 173 -13.35 -5.78 3.17
CA PRO A 173 -14.31 -6.55 3.97
C PRO A 173 -13.70 -7.72 4.76
N ALA A 174 -12.62 -8.33 4.26
CA ALA A 174 -11.85 -9.36 4.99
C ALA A 174 -11.24 -8.85 6.31
N ALA A 175 -11.21 -7.55 6.53
CA ALA A 175 -10.73 -6.91 7.77
C ALA A 175 -11.54 -7.25 9.02
N VAL A 176 -12.71 -7.85 8.91
CA VAL A 176 -13.48 -8.39 10.05
C VAL A 176 -12.63 -9.26 10.98
N PHE A 177 -11.60 -9.95 10.45
CA PHE A 177 -10.65 -10.72 11.27
C PHE A 177 -9.86 -9.85 12.27
N VAL A 178 -9.66 -8.57 11.97
CA VAL A 178 -9.00 -7.62 12.88
C VAL A 178 -9.84 -7.35 14.12
N VAL A 179 -11.16 -7.35 13.98
CA VAL A 179 -12.09 -7.25 15.11
C VAL A 179 -11.89 -8.41 16.07
N GLY A 180 -11.53 -9.59 15.58
CA GLY A 180 -11.19 -10.75 16.41
C GLY A 180 -10.10 -10.47 17.44
N VAL A 181 -9.11 -9.62 17.12
CA VAL A 181 -8.06 -9.22 18.08
C VAL A 181 -8.62 -8.31 19.17
N LEU A 182 -9.50 -7.38 18.82
CA LEU A 182 -10.19 -6.55 19.82
C LEU A 182 -11.09 -7.41 20.73
N LEU A 183 -11.76 -8.41 20.18
CA LEU A 183 -12.57 -9.37 20.96
C LEU A 183 -11.72 -10.27 21.87
N ALA A 184 -10.43 -10.48 21.55
CA ALA A 184 -9.51 -11.23 22.43
C ALA A 184 -9.01 -10.38 23.62
N TYR A 185 -9.13 -9.07 23.57
CA TYR A 185 -8.65 -8.17 24.63
C TYR A 185 -9.30 -8.43 26.01
N PRO A 186 -10.61 -8.68 26.16
CA PRO A 186 -11.22 -9.05 27.43
C PRO A 186 -10.60 -10.29 28.06
N LEU A 187 -10.23 -11.29 27.25
CA LEU A 187 -9.54 -12.49 27.73
C LEU A 187 -8.17 -12.15 28.30
N LEU A 188 -7.45 -11.23 27.67
CA LEU A 188 -6.15 -10.76 28.10
C LEU A 188 -6.20 -10.03 29.45
N VAL A 189 -7.23 -9.20 29.66
CA VAL A 189 -7.40 -8.39 30.88
C VAL A 189 -8.30 -9.05 31.91
N ARG A 190 -8.94 -10.17 31.57
CA ARG A 190 -9.90 -10.92 32.42
C ARG A 190 -11.02 -10.03 32.98
N ARG A 191 -11.52 -9.14 32.14
CA ARG A 191 -12.55 -8.16 32.51
C ARG A 191 -13.45 -7.89 31.31
N LEU A 192 -14.76 -7.83 31.57
CA LEU A 192 -15.76 -7.31 30.64
C LEU A 192 -16.15 -5.90 31.10
N ASP A 193 -16.35 -5.01 30.16
CA ASP A 193 -16.74 -3.63 30.41
C ASP A 193 -17.98 -3.28 29.57
N LEU A 194 -18.98 -2.65 30.19
CA LEU A 194 -20.19 -2.21 29.49
C LEU A 194 -19.89 -1.20 28.36
N GLY A 195 -18.76 -0.49 28.43
CA GLY A 195 -18.29 0.35 27.33
C GLY A 195 -18.16 -0.36 26.00
N TRP A 196 -17.95 -1.67 26.01
CA TRP A 196 -17.85 -2.50 24.80
C TRP A 196 -19.13 -2.52 23.95
N VAL A 197 -20.30 -2.30 24.57
CA VAL A 197 -21.56 -2.13 23.85
C VAL A 197 -21.45 -0.98 22.85
N TRP A 198 -20.77 0.11 23.21
CA TRP A 198 -20.54 1.24 22.31
C TRP A 198 -19.59 0.91 21.17
N VAL A 199 -18.59 0.04 21.38
CA VAL A 199 -17.73 -0.45 20.27
C VAL A 199 -18.57 -1.27 19.29
N VAL A 200 -19.39 -2.19 19.80
CA VAL A 200 -20.27 -2.99 18.96
C VAL A 200 -21.27 -2.10 18.22
N ALA A 201 -21.86 -1.12 18.90
CA ALA A 201 -22.81 -0.18 18.29
C ALA A 201 -22.15 0.64 17.16
N GLY A 202 -20.95 1.19 17.40
CA GLY A 202 -20.21 1.94 16.38
C GLY A 202 -19.82 1.07 15.18
N PHE A 203 -19.33 -0.14 15.42
CA PHE A 203 -19.01 -1.11 14.39
C PHE A 203 -20.24 -1.49 13.56
N ALA A 204 -21.31 -1.89 14.25
CA ALA A 204 -22.55 -2.29 13.59
C ALA A 204 -23.17 -1.15 12.77
N ALA A 205 -23.17 0.08 13.28
CA ALA A 205 -23.68 1.24 12.56
C ALA A 205 -22.95 1.45 11.21
N VAL A 206 -21.62 1.37 11.20
CA VAL A 206 -20.83 1.59 9.98
C VAL A 206 -20.94 0.41 9.01
N VAL A 207 -20.98 -0.84 9.51
CA VAL A 207 -21.18 -2.03 8.66
C VAL A 207 -22.60 -2.06 8.10
N LEU A 208 -23.61 -1.71 8.91
CA LEU A 208 -25.00 -1.60 8.43
C LEU A 208 -25.11 -0.53 7.35
N ALA A 209 -24.49 0.63 7.53
CA ALA A 209 -24.44 1.68 6.50
C ALA A 209 -23.83 1.17 5.19
N ASN A 210 -22.80 0.33 5.25
CA ASN A 210 -22.22 -0.31 4.06
C ASN A 210 -23.23 -1.24 3.36
N HIS A 211 -23.92 -2.10 4.11
CA HIS A 211 -24.93 -3.00 3.53
C HIS A 211 -26.12 -2.24 2.96
N LEU A 212 -26.59 -1.18 3.62
CA LEU A 212 -27.65 -0.31 3.10
C LEU A 212 -27.21 0.42 1.84
N PHE A 213 -25.95 0.87 1.78
CA PHE A 213 -25.39 1.48 0.57
C PHE A 213 -25.44 0.51 -0.62
N TYR A 214 -25.01 -0.74 -0.44
CA TYR A 214 -25.10 -1.74 -1.51
C TYR A 214 -26.56 -2.13 -1.82
N LEU A 215 -27.44 -2.19 -0.83
CA LEU A 215 -28.86 -2.42 -1.07
C LEU A 215 -29.44 -1.37 -2.03
N VAL A 216 -29.10 -0.09 -1.82
CA VAL A 216 -29.57 1.01 -2.70
C VAL A 216 -28.98 0.90 -4.12
N LEU A 217 -27.73 0.44 -4.26
CA LEU A 217 -27.09 0.38 -5.58
C LEU A 217 -27.40 -0.90 -6.37
N THR A 218 -27.71 -2.02 -5.69
CA THR A 218 -27.79 -3.35 -6.33
C THR A 218 -29.06 -4.13 -6.01
N ASP A 219 -29.95 -3.56 -5.21
CA ASP A 219 -31.13 -4.24 -4.64
C ASP A 219 -30.79 -5.49 -3.80
N GLN A 220 -29.51 -5.63 -3.36
CA GLN A 220 -29.02 -6.78 -2.61
C GLN A 220 -28.31 -6.36 -1.32
N PHE A 221 -28.95 -6.59 -0.16
CA PHE A 221 -28.38 -6.26 1.14
C PHE A 221 -27.04 -6.98 1.42
N TRP A 222 -26.90 -8.24 1.01
CA TRP A 222 -25.71 -9.06 1.24
C TRP A 222 -24.72 -9.05 0.06
N TYR A 223 -24.85 -8.09 -0.87
CA TYR A 223 -24.05 -8.03 -2.11
C TYR A 223 -22.55 -8.23 -1.88
N ILE A 224 -21.96 -7.46 -0.96
CA ILE A 224 -20.49 -7.50 -0.76
C ILE A 224 -20.01 -8.87 -0.23
N LEU A 225 -20.77 -9.50 0.66
CA LEU A 225 -20.42 -10.81 1.19
C LEU A 225 -20.59 -11.91 0.15
N ARG A 226 -21.64 -11.82 -0.66
CA ARG A 226 -21.87 -12.74 -1.79
C ARG A 226 -20.76 -12.63 -2.82
N ASN A 227 -20.41 -11.41 -3.25
CA ASN A 227 -19.33 -11.16 -4.21
C ASN A 227 -17.97 -11.70 -3.69
N MET A 228 -17.69 -11.56 -2.39
CA MET A 228 -16.50 -12.16 -1.75
C MET A 228 -16.52 -13.69 -1.79
N ALA A 229 -17.67 -14.30 -1.54
CA ALA A 229 -17.82 -15.76 -1.58
C ALA A 229 -17.64 -16.31 -3.00
N GLU A 230 -18.24 -15.65 -3.99
CA GLU A 230 -18.09 -15.98 -5.42
C GLU A 230 -16.64 -15.89 -5.87
N ARG A 231 -15.93 -14.82 -5.48
CA ARG A 231 -14.49 -14.68 -5.79
C ARG A 231 -13.66 -15.81 -5.18
N ARG A 232 -14.00 -16.24 -3.95
CA ARG A 232 -13.30 -17.36 -3.32
C ARG A 232 -13.48 -18.66 -4.07
N SER A 233 -14.67 -18.90 -4.63
CA SER A 233 -14.97 -20.13 -5.39
C SER A 233 -14.45 -20.12 -6.83
N SER A 234 -13.97 -18.98 -7.34
CA SER A 234 -13.51 -18.82 -8.73
C SER A 234 -12.09 -19.32 -9.01
N GLY A 235 -11.38 -19.91 -8.03
CA GLY A 235 -9.97 -20.30 -8.19
C GLY A 235 -8.98 -19.14 -8.28
N TYR A 236 -9.44 -17.90 -8.08
CA TYR A 236 -8.59 -16.71 -8.17
C TYR A 236 -7.40 -16.76 -7.20
N MET A 237 -7.62 -17.27 -5.98
CA MET A 237 -6.56 -17.33 -4.95
C MET A 237 -5.47 -18.32 -5.31
N GLU A 238 -5.84 -19.45 -5.91
CA GLU A 238 -4.91 -20.46 -6.40
C GLU A 238 -4.06 -19.89 -7.54
N ALA A 239 -4.67 -19.21 -8.50
CA ALA A 239 -3.96 -18.56 -9.60
C ALA A 239 -2.95 -17.50 -9.11
N GLU A 240 -3.29 -16.71 -8.10
CA GLU A 240 -2.40 -15.70 -7.50
C GLU A 240 -1.24 -16.35 -6.70
N LEU A 241 -1.48 -17.51 -6.07
CA LEU A 241 -0.44 -18.29 -5.39
C LEU A 241 0.52 -18.92 -6.39
N ASP A 242 0.01 -19.48 -7.47
CA ASP A 242 0.79 -20.12 -8.54
C ASP A 242 1.62 -19.08 -9.30
N ALA A 243 1.09 -17.88 -9.47
CA ALA A 243 1.81 -16.74 -10.05
C ALA A 243 2.88 -16.15 -9.10
N GLY A 244 2.96 -16.59 -7.85
CA GLY A 244 3.89 -16.07 -6.84
C GLY A 244 3.55 -14.66 -6.35
N LEU A 245 2.35 -14.15 -6.65
CA LEU A 245 1.86 -12.85 -6.20
C LEU A 245 1.35 -12.88 -4.76
N MET A 246 0.92 -14.05 -4.31
CA MET A 246 0.54 -14.34 -2.93
C MET A 246 1.40 -15.46 -2.34
N HIS A 247 1.45 -15.52 -1.02
CA HIS A 247 2.22 -16.51 -0.27
C HIS A 247 1.35 -17.15 0.82
N ASN A 248 1.51 -18.45 1.05
CA ASN A 248 0.77 -19.20 2.08
C ASN A 248 1.63 -19.71 3.24
N GLN A 249 2.95 -19.42 3.26
CA GLN A 249 3.83 -19.86 4.34
C GLN A 249 3.48 -19.18 5.67
N ALA A 250 3.37 -19.95 6.76
CA ALA A 250 3.07 -19.43 8.09
C ALA A 250 4.10 -18.38 8.58
N GLY A 251 5.39 -18.57 8.26
CA GLY A 251 6.47 -17.67 8.66
C GLY A 251 6.62 -16.40 7.81
N TYR A 252 5.79 -16.19 6.78
CA TYR A 252 6.00 -15.13 5.78
C TYR A 252 6.24 -13.75 6.39
N TYR A 253 5.37 -13.28 7.28
CA TYR A 253 5.50 -11.93 7.85
C TYR A 253 6.71 -11.78 8.74
N LEU A 254 7.06 -12.84 9.49
CA LEU A 254 8.24 -12.83 10.35
C LEU A 254 9.51 -12.79 9.50
N VAL A 255 9.60 -13.66 8.49
CA VAL A 255 10.73 -13.66 7.53
C VAL A 255 10.80 -12.32 6.82
N TYR A 256 9.66 -11.77 6.38
CA TYR A 256 9.61 -10.48 5.71
C TYR A 256 10.18 -9.37 6.61
N LEU A 257 9.78 -9.31 7.87
CA LEU A 257 10.20 -8.29 8.82
C LEU A 257 11.72 -8.24 9.03
N PHE A 258 12.40 -9.39 8.97
CA PHE A 258 13.85 -9.47 9.20
C PHE A 258 14.69 -9.59 7.93
N ALA A 259 14.16 -10.17 6.85
CA ALA A 259 14.91 -10.43 5.63
C ALA A 259 14.74 -9.32 4.56
N LYS A 260 13.57 -8.64 4.52
CA LYS A 260 13.30 -7.60 3.52
C LYS A 260 13.72 -6.21 4.03
N VAL A 261 15.02 -6.08 4.35
CA VAL A 261 15.63 -4.86 4.94
C VAL A 261 15.35 -3.60 4.12
N TYR A 262 15.26 -3.70 2.80
CA TYR A 262 14.93 -2.56 1.94
C TYR A 262 13.50 -2.03 2.11
N HIS A 263 12.59 -2.82 2.71
CA HIS A 263 11.24 -2.39 3.06
C HIS A 263 11.09 -2.02 4.54
N THR A 264 11.66 -2.84 5.42
CA THR A 264 11.42 -2.76 6.87
C THR A 264 12.57 -2.13 7.63
N TRP A 265 13.73 -1.93 6.97
CA TRP A 265 14.98 -1.47 7.57
C TRP A 265 15.26 -2.26 8.87
N LEU A 266 15.58 -1.59 9.96
CA LEU A 266 15.84 -2.20 11.27
C LEU A 266 14.60 -2.25 12.18
N LEU A 267 13.38 -2.17 11.62
CA LEU A 267 12.14 -2.17 12.42
C LEU A 267 12.01 -3.43 13.28
N GLY A 268 12.29 -4.60 12.70
CA GLY A 268 12.23 -5.88 13.43
C GLY A 268 13.14 -5.90 14.67
N PRO A 269 14.44 -5.69 14.54
CA PRO A 269 15.36 -5.59 15.67
C PRO A 269 14.96 -4.55 16.71
N LEU A 270 14.51 -3.36 16.29
CA LEU A 270 14.08 -2.31 17.22
C LEU A 270 12.79 -2.68 17.95
N ALA A 271 11.84 -3.34 17.30
CA ALA A 271 10.62 -3.84 17.93
C ALA A 271 10.91 -4.92 18.97
N VAL A 272 11.84 -5.84 18.69
CA VAL A 272 12.31 -6.84 19.65
C VAL A 272 12.97 -6.16 20.86
N LEU A 273 13.85 -5.18 20.62
CA LEU A 273 14.47 -4.41 21.70
C LEU A 273 13.42 -3.70 22.57
N GLY A 274 12.40 -3.10 21.95
CA GLY A 274 11.29 -2.46 22.65
C GLY A 274 10.50 -3.44 23.52
N ALA A 275 10.20 -4.63 22.98
CA ALA A 275 9.54 -5.69 23.73
C ALA A 275 10.39 -6.15 24.94
N VAL A 276 11.69 -6.37 24.75
CA VAL A 276 12.63 -6.73 25.83
C VAL A 276 12.70 -5.61 26.88
N THR A 277 12.77 -4.36 26.45
CA THR A 277 12.77 -3.19 27.34
C THR A 277 11.50 -3.15 28.18
N PHE A 278 10.33 -3.37 27.57
CA PHE A 278 9.06 -3.43 28.28
C PHE A 278 9.07 -4.52 29.38
N TRP A 279 9.50 -5.75 29.04
CA TRP A 279 9.54 -6.85 30.01
C TRP A 279 10.54 -6.59 31.14
N ARG A 280 11.72 -6.04 30.83
CA ARG A 280 12.74 -5.69 31.85
C ARG A 280 12.24 -4.63 32.83
N ARG A 281 11.61 -3.55 32.34
CA ARG A 281 11.04 -2.50 33.20
C ARG A 281 9.94 -3.05 34.10
N ARG A 282 9.08 -3.89 33.54
CA ARG A 282 8.04 -4.57 34.31
C ARG A 282 8.61 -5.48 35.40
N ALA A 283 9.64 -6.26 35.10
CA ALA A 283 10.29 -7.13 36.08
C ALA A 283 10.95 -6.36 37.24
N ARG A 284 11.33 -5.09 37.00
CA ARG A 284 11.86 -4.19 38.02
C ARG A 284 10.79 -3.45 38.83
N GLY A 285 9.52 -3.71 38.57
CA GLY A 285 8.43 -2.99 39.22
C GLY A 285 8.28 -1.53 38.79
N GLU A 286 8.96 -1.11 37.71
CA GLU A 286 8.82 0.25 37.19
C GLU A 286 7.37 0.44 36.71
N SER A 287 6.81 1.64 36.95
CA SER A 287 5.47 2.00 36.50
C SER A 287 5.45 2.18 34.97
N VAL A 288 5.32 1.07 34.26
CA VAL A 288 4.95 1.10 32.84
C VAL A 288 3.44 1.26 32.78
N PRO A 289 2.87 2.08 31.86
CA PRO A 289 1.43 2.13 31.68
C PRO A 289 0.90 0.68 31.58
N VAL A 290 0.06 0.28 32.54
CA VAL A 290 -0.32 -1.13 32.77
C VAL A 290 -0.91 -1.79 31.52
N TYR A 291 -1.49 -0.99 30.67
CA TYR A 291 -2.12 -1.44 29.42
C TYR A 291 -1.19 -1.37 28.20
N GLY A 292 -0.22 -0.43 28.16
CA GLY A 292 0.48 -0.06 26.95
C GLY A 292 1.24 -1.18 26.26
N GLY A 293 2.27 -1.69 26.89
CA GLY A 293 3.15 -2.64 26.22
C GLY A 293 2.51 -4.00 25.93
N ARG A 294 1.67 -4.53 26.84
CA ARG A 294 0.91 -5.77 26.57
C ARG A 294 -0.08 -5.60 25.43
N TYR A 295 -0.77 -4.46 25.40
CA TYR A 295 -1.72 -4.15 24.36
C TYR A 295 -1.03 -4.01 23.00
N VAL A 296 0.10 -3.29 22.94
CA VAL A 296 0.88 -3.13 21.70
C VAL A 296 1.44 -4.47 21.21
N LEU A 297 1.91 -5.33 22.13
CA LEU A 297 2.36 -6.69 21.79
C LEU A 297 1.21 -7.55 21.25
N MET A 298 0.04 -7.50 21.88
CA MET A 298 -1.15 -8.21 21.39
C MET A 298 -1.56 -7.67 20.01
N TRP A 299 -1.61 -6.35 19.84
CA TRP A 299 -1.94 -5.74 18.55
C TRP A 299 -0.93 -6.14 17.48
N GLY A 300 0.37 -5.97 17.70
CA GLY A 300 1.40 -6.27 16.71
C GLY A 300 1.60 -7.76 16.49
N LEU A 301 2.07 -8.46 17.52
CA LEU A 301 2.45 -9.88 17.41
C LEU A 301 1.24 -10.81 17.40
N GLY A 302 0.19 -10.50 18.18
CA GLY A 302 -1.03 -11.30 18.21
C GLY A 302 -1.76 -11.27 16.87
N LEU A 303 -1.90 -10.10 16.26
CA LEU A 303 -2.50 -9.96 14.95
C LEU A 303 -1.62 -10.60 13.85
N MET A 304 -0.29 -10.46 13.95
CA MET A 304 0.64 -11.13 13.03
C MET A 304 0.53 -12.65 13.12
N ALA A 305 0.47 -13.20 14.33
CA ALA A 305 0.28 -14.63 14.56
C ALA A 305 -1.07 -15.11 14.02
N LEU A 306 -2.15 -14.36 14.29
CA LEU A 306 -3.48 -14.68 13.77
C LEU A 306 -3.47 -14.78 12.24
N LEU A 307 -3.00 -13.74 11.55
CA LEU A 307 -2.98 -13.71 10.08
C LEU A 307 -1.92 -14.65 9.47
N SER A 308 -0.90 -15.04 10.26
CA SER A 308 0.08 -16.05 9.81
C SER A 308 -0.49 -17.47 9.83
N LEU A 309 -1.36 -17.78 10.81
CA LEU A 309 -1.82 -19.13 11.11
C LEU A 309 -3.30 -19.35 10.76
N LEU A 310 -4.02 -18.31 10.30
CA LEU A 310 -5.44 -18.42 9.99
C LEU A 310 -5.67 -19.40 8.84
N VAL A 311 -6.37 -20.50 9.15
CA VAL A 311 -6.76 -21.51 8.17
C VAL A 311 -8.00 -21.04 7.43
N VAL A 312 -7.94 -21.00 6.11
CA VAL A 312 -9.05 -20.62 5.21
C VAL A 312 -9.66 -21.82 4.48
N SER A 313 -8.95 -22.94 4.43
CA SER A 313 -9.44 -24.22 3.90
C SER A 313 -8.85 -25.37 4.69
N ILE A 314 -9.63 -26.43 4.92
CA ILE A 314 -9.19 -27.64 5.60
C ILE A 314 -8.82 -28.73 4.58
N ARG A 315 -9.44 -28.70 3.40
CA ARG A 315 -9.21 -29.68 2.34
C ARG A 315 -9.13 -28.99 0.97
N PRO A 316 -7.91 -28.79 0.43
CA PRO A 316 -6.60 -28.98 1.09
C PRO A 316 -6.39 -27.98 2.22
N LEU A 317 -5.47 -28.29 3.16
CA LEU A 317 -5.12 -27.35 4.22
C LEU A 317 -4.45 -26.11 3.62
N ALA A 318 -5.11 -24.98 3.71
CA ALA A 318 -4.59 -23.70 3.23
C ALA A 318 -4.70 -22.60 4.28
N LEU A 319 -3.60 -21.87 4.44
CA LEU A 319 -3.58 -20.66 5.26
C LEU A 319 -4.06 -19.45 4.44
N ILE A 320 -4.48 -18.40 5.12
CA ILE A 320 -4.83 -17.14 4.46
C ILE A 320 -3.67 -16.67 3.58
N PRO A 321 -3.92 -16.29 2.32
CA PRO A 321 -2.89 -15.75 1.45
C PRO A 321 -2.31 -14.45 2.00
N LYS A 322 -1.01 -14.29 1.85
CA LYS A 322 -0.21 -13.19 2.38
C LYS A 322 0.43 -12.42 1.24
N GLN A 323 0.47 -11.10 1.39
CA GLN A 323 1.12 -10.18 0.44
C GLN A 323 1.95 -9.14 1.19
N THR A 324 2.88 -8.53 0.46
CA THR A 324 3.76 -7.46 0.98
C THR A 324 2.99 -6.29 1.60
N ASN A 325 1.93 -5.84 0.95
CA ASN A 325 1.10 -4.72 1.40
C ASN A 325 0.39 -5.00 2.74
N TYR A 326 0.11 -6.27 3.07
CA TYR A 326 -0.48 -6.63 4.37
C TYR A 326 0.47 -6.42 5.54
N MET A 327 1.77 -6.24 5.31
CA MET A 327 2.71 -5.83 6.35
C MET A 327 2.33 -4.48 6.99
N LEU A 328 1.65 -3.57 6.26
CA LEU A 328 1.20 -2.28 6.80
C LEU A 328 0.29 -2.43 8.02
N ILE A 329 -0.45 -3.53 8.12
CA ILE A 329 -1.31 -3.86 9.27
C ILE A 329 -0.53 -3.90 10.59
N PHE A 330 0.75 -4.30 10.54
CA PHE A 330 1.62 -4.50 11.70
C PHE A 330 2.59 -3.34 11.94
N VAL A 331 2.71 -2.43 10.98
CA VAL A 331 3.76 -1.39 11.02
C VAL A 331 3.57 -0.45 12.20
N ALA A 332 2.36 0.06 12.46
CA ALA A 332 2.11 1.00 13.56
C ALA A 332 2.47 0.40 14.95
N PRO A 333 1.99 -0.79 15.35
CA PRO A 333 2.39 -1.38 16.63
C PRO A 333 3.87 -1.75 16.69
N LEU A 334 4.48 -2.19 15.59
CA LEU A 334 5.92 -2.46 15.53
C LEU A 334 6.74 -1.17 15.68
N CYS A 335 6.29 -0.06 15.10
CA CYS A 335 6.90 1.26 15.31
C CYS A 335 6.75 1.73 16.76
N LEU A 336 5.61 1.48 17.43
CA LEU A 336 5.46 1.79 18.85
C LEU A 336 6.45 1.00 19.72
N LEU A 337 6.63 -0.29 19.46
CA LEU A 337 7.66 -1.10 20.11
C LEU A 337 9.07 -0.57 19.74
N GLY A 338 9.32 -0.32 18.46
CA GLY A 338 10.59 0.22 17.98
C GLY A 338 10.93 1.57 18.60
N GLY A 339 9.94 2.44 18.79
CA GLY A 339 10.08 3.72 19.49
C GLY A 339 10.47 3.56 20.95
N MET A 340 9.93 2.55 21.65
CA MET A 340 10.38 2.20 23.02
C MET A 340 11.85 1.72 23.02
N GLY A 341 12.22 0.85 22.07
CA GLY A 341 13.60 0.38 21.92
C GLY A 341 14.57 1.51 21.62
N LEU A 342 14.20 2.41 20.72
CA LEU A 342 15.02 3.57 20.35
C LEU A 342 15.11 4.59 21.49
N ALA A 343 14.03 4.79 22.26
CA ALA A 343 14.03 5.65 23.45
C ALA A 343 15.02 5.15 24.52
N GLU A 344 15.10 3.83 24.71
CA GLU A 344 16.05 3.20 25.63
C GLU A 344 17.49 3.36 25.14
N LEU A 345 17.77 3.11 23.87
CA LEU A 345 19.08 3.33 23.26
C LEU A 345 19.52 4.78 23.35
N ALA A 346 18.64 5.71 22.96
CA ALA A 346 18.93 7.15 22.97
C ALA A 346 19.06 7.74 24.39
N SER A 347 18.60 7.05 25.43
CA SER A 347 18.84 7.44 26.83
C SER A 347 20.24 7.09 27.32
N ARG A 348 20.83 6.03 26.78
CA ARG A 348 22.16 5.52 27.16
C ARG A 348 23.28 6.05 26.29
N THR A 349 22.97 6.32 25.02
CA THR A 349 23.88 6.78 24.00
C THR A 349 23.30 7.99 23.28
N ARG A 350 24.10 8.82 22.71
CA ARG A 350 23.78 10.14 22.16
C ARG A 350 22.65 10.10 21.11
N HIS A 351 21.96 11.24 20.95
CA HIS A 351 20.85 11.47 20.00
C HIS A 351 21.18 11.18 18.51
N TRP A 352 22.48 11.06 18.14
CA TRP A 352 22.89 10.73 16.79
C TRP A 352 22.37 9.36 16.30
N LEU A 353 22.00 8.44 17.20
CA LEU A 353 21.40 7.15 16.80
C LEU A 353 20.08 7.31 16.05
N VAL A 354 19.32 8.37 16.35
CA VAL A 354 18.08 8.66 15.59
C VAL A 354 18.43 9.04 14.15
N ALA A 355 19.43 9.89 13.96
CA ALA A 355 19.92 10.27 12.63
C ALA A 355 20.53 9.07 11.90
N ALA A 356 21.30 8.23 12.61
CA ALA A 356 21.91 7.02 12.05
C ALA A 356 20.87 5.99 11.59
N TRP A 357 19.68 5.97 12.19
CA TRP A 357 18.57 5.18 11.69
C TRP A 357 17.88 5.85 10.50
N PHE A 358 17.64 7.16 10.59
CA PHE A 358 16.80 7.91 9.66
C PHE A 358 17.45 8.05 8.26
N LEU A 359 18.74 8.39 8.19
CA LEU A 359 19.43 8.60 6.91
C LEU A 359 19.47 7.36 6.00
N PRO A 360 19.85 6.16 6.49
CA PRO A 360 19.77 4.96 5.64
C PRO A 360 18.34 4.58 5.27
N ALA A 361 17.35 4.85 6.13
CA ALA A 361 15.95 4.62 5.78
C ALA A 361 15.51 5.50 4.59
N LEU A 362 15.92 6.78 4.55
CA LEU A 362 15.67 7.66 3.41
C LEU A 362 16.39 7.18 2.14
N ALA A 363 17.62 6.67 2.25
CA ALA A 363 18.32 6.06 1.11
C ALA A 363 17.56 4.85 0.57
N LEU A 364 16.99 4.00 1.44
CA LEU A 364 16.14 2.88 1.03
C LEU A 364 14.82 3.35 0.39
N CYS A 365 14.23 4.47 0.86
CA CYS A 365 13.08 5.09 0.19
C CYS A 365 13.44 5.51 -1.23
N ALA A 366 14.61 6.09 -1.45
CA ALA A 366 15.10 6.48 -2.79
C ALA A 366 15.26 5.26 -3.72
N LEU A 367 15.82 4.16 -3.21
CA LEU A 367 15.96 2.90 -3.95
C LEU A 367 14.61 2.30 -4.34
N LEU A 368 13.63 2.30 -3.41
CA LEU A 368 12.27 1.82 -3.71
C LEU A 368 11.57 2.71 -4.73
N GLN A 369 11.69 4.03 -4.60
CA GLN A 369 11.12 4.95 -5.58
C GLN A 369 11.74 4.74 -6.97
N ALA A 370 13.07 4.61 -7.06
CA ALA A 370 13.76 4.34 -8.31
C ALA A 370 13.28 3.01 -8.94
N SER A 371 13.14 1.96 -8.13
CA SER A 371 12.62 0.67 -8.58
C SER A 371 11.20 0.78 -9.20
N VAL A 372 10.31 1.56 -8.58
CA VAL A 372 8.97 1.83 -9.14
C VAL A 372 9.06 2.65 -10.42
N SER A 373 9.88 3.69 -10.44
CA SER A 373 10.05 4.55 -11.62
C SER A 373 10.61 3.77 -12.80
N VAL A 374 11.58 2.87 -12.57
CA VAL A 374 12.12 1.97 -13.62
C VAL A 374 11.02 1.04 -14.13
N PHE A 375 10.25 0.43 -13.23
CA PHE A 375 9.18 -0.49 -13.61
C PHE A 375 8.09 0.19 -14.46
N THR A 376 7.77 1.45 -14.19
CA THR A 376 6.70 2.19 -14.91
C THR A 376 7.20 3.00 -16.10
N ALA A 377 8.52 3.15 -16.28
CA ALA A 377 9.13 4.04 -17.28
C ALA A 377 8.67 3.76 -18.71
N ASN A 378 8.64 2.49 -19.10
CA ASN A 378 8.23 2.09 -20.44
C ASN A 378 6.71 2.18 -20.63
N SER A 379 5.91 1.91 -19.59
CA SER A 379 4.45 2.04 -19.65
C SER A 379 4.03 3.50 -19.89
N LYS A 380 4.70 4.46 -19.22
CA LYS A 380 4.49 5.89 -19.43
C LYS A 380 4.95 6.32 -20.84
N ALA A 381 6.10 5.80 -21.29
CA ALA A 381 6.58 6.03 -22.65
C ALA A 381 5.62 5.47 -23.72
N SER A 382 4.96 4.33 -23.44
CA SER A 382 3.96 3.73 -24.33
C SER A 382 2.72 4.63 -24.49
N VAL A 383 2.25 5.23 -23.39
CA VAL A 383 1.15 6.20 -23.42
C VAL A 383 1.53 7.43 -24.23
N ALA A 384 2.72 7.99 -23.99
CA ALA A 384 3.21 9.13 -24.75
C ALA A 384 3.35 8.82 -26.25
N PHE A 385 3.83 7.62 -26.59
CA PHE A 385 3.93 7.13 -27.96
C PHE A 385 2.54 7.04 -28.63
N ALA A 386 1.57 6.40 -27.97
CA ALA A 386 0.23 6.25 -28.51
C ALA A 386 -0.46 7.62 -28.67
N ARG A 387 -0.27 8.54 -27.74
CA ARG A 387 -0.81 9.91 -27.82
C ARG A 387 -0.22 10.70 -28.99
N ALA A 388 1.04 10.47 -29.34
CA ALA A 388 1.70 11.12 -30.49
C ALA A 388 1.24 10.57 -31.85
N LEU A 389 0.55 9.44 -31.88
CA LEU A 389 0.07 8.76 -33.10
C LEU A 389 -1.41 8.41 -32.98
N PRO A 390 -2.32 9.41 -33.02
CA PRO A 390 -3.75 9.19 -32.73
C PRO A 390 -4.44 8.25 -33.74
N ASP A 391 -3.92 8.16 -34.96
CA ASP A 391 -4.46 7.28 -36.02
C ASP A 391 -3.86 5.86 -36.00
N ALA A 392 -2.95 5.57 -35.09
CA ALA A 392 -2.30 4.28 -34.99
C ALA A 392 -3.02 3.36 -34.00
N VAL A 393 -3.04 2.06 -34.32
CA VAL A 393 -3.46 1.02 -33.37
C VAL A 393 -2.23 0.55 -32.61
N VAL A 394 -2.18 0.80 -31.31
CA VAL A 394 -1.04 0.50 -30.46
C VAL A 394 -1.40 -0.67 -29.52
N PHE A 395 -0.55 -1.67 -29.48
CA PHE A 395 -0.60 -2.81 -28.58
C PHE A 395 0.56 -2.73 -27.60
N ALA A 396 0.34 -3.07 -26.34
CA ALA A 396 1.41 -3.12 -25.34
C ALA A 396 1.13 -4.21 -24.28
N ALA A 397 2.16 -4.55 -23.52
CA ALA A 397 2.03 -5.39 -22.34
C ALA A 397 0.98 -4.82 -21.37
N SER A 398 0.43 -5.67 -20.52
CA SER A 398 -0.72 -5.33 -19.67
C SER A 398 -0.49 -4.08 -18.81
N ASN A 399 0.75 -3.76 -18.44
CA ASN A 399 1.06 -2.54 -17.70
C ASN A 399 0.92 -1.26 -18.56
N GLY A 400 1.29 -1.32 -19.84
CA GLY A 400 1.08 -0.22 -20.81
C GLY A 400 -0.42 0.02 -21.08
N TYR A 401 -1.19 -1.04 -21.25
CA TYR A 401 -2.66 -0.98 -21.37
C TYR A 401 -3.29 -0.31 -20.13
N ARG A 402 -2.91 -0.74 -18.92
CA ARG A 402 -3.40 -0.14 -17.67
C ARG A 402 -2.97 1.32 -17.52
N ALA A 403 -1.76 1.67 -17.93
CA ALA A 403 -1.29 3.05 -17.92
C ALA A 403 -2.14 3.96 -18.82
N ALA A 404 -2.58 3.48 -19.99
CA ALA A 404 -3.49 4.23 -20.87
C ALA A 404 -4.87 4.42 -20.24
N GLN A 405 -5.43 3.40 -19.60
CA GLN A 405 -6.69 3.52 -18.87
C GLN A 405 -6.60 4.53 -17.73
N PHE A 406 -5.49 4.50 -16.97
CA PHE A 406 -5.24 5.46 -15.89
C PHE A 406 -5.12 6.88 -16.43
N ASP A 407 -4.32 7.08 -17.47
CA ASP A 407 -4.10 8.37 -18.11
C ASP A 407 -5.43 8.98 -18.60
N THR A 408 -6.27 8.18 -19.26
CA THR A 408 -7.61 8.59 -19.70
C THR A 408 -8.51 8.99 -18.52
N ALA A 409 -8.46 8.28 -17.42
CA ALA A 409 -9.26 8.58 -16.23
C ALA A 409 -8.83 9.90 -15.55
N VAL A 410 -7.52 10.17 -15.46
CA VAL A 410 -6.99 11.36 -14.78
C VAL A 410 -6.87 12.60 -15.68
N GLN A 411 -7.01 12.44 -16.99
CA GLN A 411 -6.94 13.53 -17.98
C GLN A 411 -8.17 13.58 -18.92
N PRO A 412 -9.38 13.75 -18.38
CA PRO A 412 -10.62 13.66 -19.17
C PRO A 412 -10.78 14.77 -20.21
N HIS A 413 -9.95 15.82 -20.14
CA HIS A 413 -9.92 16.94 -21.08
C HIS A 413 -9.08 16.65 -22.33
N LEU A 414 -8.29 15.58 -22.33
CA LEU A 414 -7.52 15.14 -23.48
C LEU A 414 -8.24 14.00 -24.21
N PRO A 415 -7.98 13.81 -25.51
CA PRO A 415 -8.47 12.65 -26.22
C PRO A 415 -8.01 11.36 -25.52
N PRO A 416 -8.90 10.35 -25.41
CA PRO A 416 -8.56 9.09 -24.75
C PRO A 416 -7.42 8.40 -25.51
N VAL A 417 -6.46 7.88 -24.76
CA VAL A 417 -5.39 7.04 -25.31
C VAL A 417 -5.86 5.60 -25.27
N VAL A 418 -5.95 4.97 -26.44
CA VAL A 418 -6.32 3.56 -26.55
C VAL A 418 -5.06 2.74 -26.83
N ILE A 419 -4.75 1.83 -25.89
CA ILE A 419 -3.72 0.82 -26.05
C ILE A 419 -4.39 -0.53 -25.84
N HIS A 420 -4.17 -1.46 -26.75
CA HIS A 420 -4.67 -2.83 -26.70
C HIS A 420 -3.67 -3.77 -26.04
N GLY A 421 -4.14 -4.93 -25.57
CA GLY A 421 -3.26 -5.96 -25.00
C GLY A 421 -2.41 -6.66 -26.06
N LEU A 422 -1.22 -7.14 -25.69
CA LEU A 422 -0.35 -7.88 -26.62
C LEU A 422 -0.97 -9.22 -27.10
N MET A 423 -1.89 -9.82 -26.35
CA MET A 423 -2.66 -10.98 -26.83
C MET A 423 -3.49 -10.63 -28.06
N GLU A 424 -4.16 -9.47 -28.06
CA GLU A 424 -4.92 -8.97 -29.21
C GLU A 424 -4.01 -8.65 -30.41
N ALA A 425 -2.72 -8.34 -30.17
CA ALA A 425 -1.76 -8.14 -31.25
C ALA A 425 -1.43 -9.45 -32.00
N VAL A 426 -1.46 -10.58 -31.33
CA VAL A 426 -1.23 -11.91 -31.93
C VAL A 426 -2.49 -12.41 -32.63
N GLU A 427 -3.64 -12.24 -32.01
CA GLU A 427 -4.93 -12.74 -32.51
C GLU A 427 -5.55 -11.84 -33.58
N LEU A 428 -5.21 -10.54 -33.59
CA LEU A 428 -5.74 -9.49 -34.46
C LEU A 428 -7.28 -9.58 -34.62
N PRO A 429 -8.04 -9.20 -33.59
CA PRO A 429 -9.50 -9.29 -33.64
C PRO A 429 -10.09 -8.44 -34.77
N GLU A 430 -11.24 -8.89 -35.31
CA GLU A 430 -11.99 -8.13 -36.30
C GLU A 430 -12.50 -6.80 -35.71
N GLY A 431 -12.58 -5.76 -36.55
CA GLY A 431 -13.12 -4.45 -36.15
C GLY A 431 -12.10 -3.47 -35.60
N LEU A 432 -10.80 -3.77 -35.60
CA LEU A 432 -9.76 -2.80 -35.28
C LEU A 432 -9.77 -1.62 -36.27
N PRO A 433 -9.50 -0.38 -35.82
CA PRO A 433 -9.40 0.78 -36.68
C PRO A 433 -8.41 0.57 -37.84
N ALA A 434 -8.72 1.18 -38.98
CA ALA A 434 -7.78 1.24 -40.09
C ALA A 434 -6.66 2.21 -39.73
N GLY A 435 -5.39 1.76 -39.84
CA GLY A 435 -4.23 2.59 -39.52
C GLY A 435 -2.95 1.77 -39.36
N PRO A 436 -1.81 2.44 -39.16
CA PRO A 436 -0.56 1.76 -38.86
C PRO A 436 -0.65 1.05 -37.51
N ARG A 437 -0.12 -0.16 -37.41
CA ARG A 437 -0.18 -1.00 -36.20
C ARG A 437 1.20 -1.13 -35.59
N PHE A 438 1.26 -0.92 -34.28
CA PHE A 438 2.49 -1.01 -33.51
C PHE A 438 2.32 -1.91 -32.29
N ALA A 439 3.30 -2.77 -32.03
CA ALA A 439 3.40 -3.54 -30.79
C ALA A 439 4.60 -3.03 -29.98
N ILE A 440 4.37 -2.72 -28.72
CA ILE A 440 5.38 -2.28 -27.76
C ILE A 440 5.69 -3.41 -26.80
N VAL A 441 6.90 -3.95 -26.91
CA VAL A 441 7.37 -5.08 -26.09
C VAL A 441 8.28 -4.55 -25.00
N ASP A 442 7.77 -4.56 -23.77
CA ASP A 442 8.50 -4.16 -22.58
C ASP A 442 8.90 -5.37 -21.73
N LEU A 443 10.15 -5.79 -21.80
CA LEU A 443 10.65 -6.95 -21.07
C LEU A 443 10.54 -6.84 -19.56
N GLN A 444 10.53 -5.62 -19.00
CA GLN A 444 10.42 -5.42 -17.56
C GLN A 444 9.05 -5.79 -17.01
N THR A 445 7.99 -5.61 -17.81
CA THR A 445 6.60 -5.86 -17.38
C THR A 445 6.01 -7.15 -17.93
N LEU A 446 6.60 -7.76 -18.96
CA LEU A 446 6.13 -9.01 -19.55
C LEU A 446 6.07 -10.19 -18.57
N SER A 447 7.01 -10.27 -17.65
CA SER A 447 7.05 -11.34 -16.65
C SER A 447 6.10 -11.12 -15.47
N TRP A 448 5.55 -9.92 -15.34
CA TRP A 448 4.75 -9.52 -14.18
C TRP A 448 3.27 -9.91 -14.31
N SER A 449 2.71 -9.89 -15.53
CA SER A 449 1.35 -10.32 -15.79
C SER A 449 1.38 -11.71 -16.44
N GLY A 450 0.82 -12.70 -15.81
CA GLY A 450 0.85 -14.09 -16.30
C GLY A 450 0.14 -14.38 -17.64
N GLY A 451 -0.41 -13.38 -18.32
CA GLY A 451 -1.22 -13.49 -19.53
C GLY A 451 -0.59 -12.97 -20.82
N GLU A 452 0.73 -12.73 -20.85
CA GLU A 452 1.37 -12.23 -22.06
C GLU A 452 1.69 -13.36 -23.06
N PRO A 453 1.57 -13.11 -24.37
CA PRO A 453 1.74 -14.13 -25.41
C PRO A 453 3.19 -14.60 -25.55
N PHE A 454 4.16 -13.81 -25.14
CA PHE A 454 5.60 -14.12 -25.15
C PHE A 454 6.30 -13.43 -23.98
N ARG A 455 7.46 -14.00 -23.60
CA ARG A 455 8.26 -13.50 -22.44
C ARG A 455 9.66 -13.02 -22.82
N LYS A 456 10.06 -13.24 -24.07
CA LYS A 456 11.38 -12.86 -24.59
C LYS A 456 11.24 -12.28 -25.99
N LEU A 457 12.23 -11.47 -26.41
CA LEU A 457 12.24 -10.85 -27.74
C LEU A 457 12.37 -11.85 -28.89
N ASP A 458 12.97 -13.01 -28.67
CA ASP A 458 13.09 -14.10 -29.65
C ASP A 458 11.77 -14.84 -29.93
N GLN A 459 10.77 -14.63 -29.09
CA GLN A 459 9.42 -15.17 -29.25
C GLN A 459 8.48 -14.23 -30.01
N VAL A 460 8.91 -13.00 -30.28
CA VAL A 460 8.14 -12.03 -31.07
C VAL A 460 8.02 -12.54 -32.51
N PRO A 461 6.81 -12.48 -33.13
CA PRO A 461 6.61 -12.96 -34.48
C PRO A 461 7.61 -12.37 -35.48
N SER A 462 8.22 -13.21 -36.30
CA SER A 462 9.27 -12.79 -37.25
C SER A 462 8.78 -11.83 -38.33
N CYS A 463 7.47 -11.79 -38.57
CA CYS A 463 6.85 -10.86 -39.52
C CYS A 463 6.71 -9.42 -38.94
N TRP A 464 6.92 -9.22 -37.64
CA TRP A 464 6.94 -7.90 -37.06
C TRP A 464 8.30 -7.25 -37.28
N GLN A 465 8.28 -6.05 -37.86
CA GLN A 465 9.51 -5.30 -38.15
C GLN A 465 9.89 -4.44 -36.96
N ARG A 466 11.07 -4.66 -36.40
CA ARG A 466 11.62 -3.79 -35.35
C ARG A 466 11.84 -2.39 -35.91
N GLU A 467 11.25 -1.38 -35.28
CA GLU A 467 11.29 0.01 -35.74
C GLU A 467 12.25 0.84 -34.90
N ARG A 468 12.00 0.90 -33.60
CA ARG A 468 12.81 1.71 -32.68
C ARG A 468 12.72 1.25 -31.24
N HIS A 469 13.57 1.84 -30.38
CA HIS A 469 13.42 1.77 -28.93
C HIS A 469 12.63 2.98 -28.43
N LEU A 470 11.79 2.78 -27.40
CA LEU A 470 11.19 3.88 -26.66
C LEU A 470 12.22 4.49 -25.71
N VAL A 471 12.16 5.80 -25.56
CA VAL A 471 12.91 6.48 -24.50
C VAL A 471 12.11 6.35 -23.20
N PRO A 472 12.63 5.65 -22.18
CA PRO A 472 11.90 5.47 -20.93
C PRO A 472 11.69 6.81 -20.21
N VAL A 473 10.51 6.96 -19.56
CA VAL A 473 10.16 8.17 -18.79
C VAL A 473 10.32 7.89 -17.30
N MET A 474 11.40 8.40 -16.72
CA MET A 474 11.68 8.28 -15.28
C MET A 474 11.14 9.49 -14.52
N GLU A 475 10.41 9.23 -13.43
CA GLU A 475 9.79 10.27 -12.60
C GLU A 475 10.19 10.15 -11.12
N GLY A 476 9.93 11.24 -10.37
CA GLY A 476 10.17 11.31 -8.94
C GLY A 476 11.46 12.06 -8.57
N ALA A 477 11.37 12.92 -7.55
CA ALA A 477 12.50 13.74 -7.10
C ALA A 477 13.65 12.88 -6.53
N GLY A 478 13.32 11.88 -5.71
CA GLY A 478 14.32 10.96 -5.16
C GLY A 478 15.01 10.12 -6.23
N THR A 479 14.26 9.68 -7.27
CA THR A 479 14.83 8.98 -8.42
C THR A 479 15.84 9.84 -9.15
N ARG A 480 15.49 11.11 -9.44
CA ARG A 480 16.43 12.05 -10.11
C ARG A 480 17.70 12.27 -9.29
N VAL A 481 17.57 12.46 -7.96
CA VAL A 481 18.73 12.62 -7.08
C VAL A 481 19.58 11.36 -7.06
N LEU A 482 18.98 10.18 -6.98
CA LEU A 482 19.71 8.91 -7.01
C LEU A 482 20.42 8.71 -8.35
N THR A 483 19.75 8.99 -9.47
CA THR A 483 20.33 8.90 -10.82
C THR A 483 21.55 9.82 -10.95
N ALA A 484 21.39 11.10 -10.57
CA ALA A 484 22.49 12.07 -10.60
C ALA A 484 23.68 11.63 -9.72
N TRP A 485 23.40 11.03 -8.56
CA TRP A 485 24.43 10.51 -7.68
C TRP A 485 25.15 9.29 -8.30
N VAL A 486 24.40 8.33 -8.86
CA VAL A 486 24.96 7.14 -9.53
C VAL A 486 25.80 7.52 -10.75
N GLU A 487 25.47 8.60 -11.45
CA GLU A 487 26.20 9.10 -12.60
C GLU A 487 27.40 10.01 -12.22
N SER A 488 27.50 10.38 -10.96
CA SER A 488 28.61 11.17 -10.43
C SER A 488 29.87 10.31 -10.16
N SER A 489 31.02 10.99 -10.04
CA SER A 489 32.27 10.35 -9.62
C SER A 489 32.21 9.72 -8.23
N ALA A 490 31.22 10.11 -7.38
CA ALA A 490 31.01 9.52 -6.05
C ALA A 490 30.63 8.04 -6.12
N ALA A 491 29.95 7.60 -7.17
CA ALA A 491 29.61 6.19 -7.36
C ALA A 491 30.82 5.30 -7.64
N SER A 492 31.93 5.85 -8.17
CA SER A 492 33.17 5.11 -8.40
C SER A 492 33.87 4.68 -7.11
N LEU A 493 33.49 5.25 -5.96
CA LEU A 493 33.97 4.84 -4.64
C LEU A 493 33.34 3.54 -4.14
N LEU A 494 32.28 3.06 -4.80
CA LEU A 494 31.60 1.82 -4.45
C LEU A 494 32.27 0.60 -5.10
N PRO A 495 32.18 -0.59 -4.47
CA PRO A 495 32.53 -1.83 -5.15
C PRO A 495 31.77 -1.99 -6.47
N ALA A 496 32.44 -2.44 -7.53
CA ALA A 496 31.87 -2.55 -8.88
C ALA A 496 30.53 -3.29 -8.94
N ALA A 497 30.37 -4.37 -8.15
CA ALA A 497 29.11 -5.13 -8.06
C ALA A 497 27.96 -4.29 -7.50
N VAL A 498 28.22 -3.40 -6.54
CA VAL A 498 27.22 -2.49 -5.95
C VAL A 498 26.89 -1.38 -6.93
N ALA A 499 27.90 -0.75 -7.52
CA ALA A 499 27.72 0.29 -8.53
C ALA A 499 26.92 -0.23 -9.73
N GLY A 500 27.21 -1.44 -10.23
CA GLY A 500 26.46 -2.08 -11.32
C GLY A 500 24.98 -2.30 -10.99
N ARG A 501 24.68 -2.80 -9.78
CA ARG A 501 23.27 -2.98 -9.31
C ARG A 501 22.55 -1.63 -9.16
N LEU A 502 23.20 -0.62 -8.64
CA LEU A 502 22.60 0.72 -8.53
C LEU A 502 22.36 1.33 -9.91
N SER A 503 23.28 1.15 -10.86
CA SER A 503 23.09 1.60 -12.24
C SER A 503 21.87 0.95 -12.89
N SER A 504 21.63 -0.35 -12.71
CA SER A 504 20.44 -1.03 -13.24
C SER A 504 19.13 -0.55 -12.59
N LEU A 505 19.18 -0.05 -11.33
CA LEU A 505 18.02 0.52 -10.65
C LEU A 505 17.65 1.94 -11.11
N VAL A 506 18.50 2.61 -11.88
CA VAL A 506 18.23 3.97 -12.38
C VAL A 506 18.21 4.06 -13.90
N ARG A 507 18.49 2.97 -14.59
CA ARG A 507 18.51 2.88 -16.06
C ARG A 507 17.61 1.74 -16.53
N PRO A 508 16.33 2.03 -16.79
CA PRO A 508 15.41 1.02 -17.32
C PRO A 508 15.87 0.56 -18.71
N GLU A 509 15.71 -0.72 -18.99
CA GLU A 509 15.88 -1.24 -20.33
C GLU A 509 14.78 -0.69 -21.23
N PRO A 510 15.11 -0.04 -22.38
CA PRO A 510 14.10 0.53 -23.25
C PRO A 510 13.19 -0.52 -23.87
N ALA A 511 11.88 -0.28 -23.91
CA ALA A 511 10.96 -1.12 -24.65
C ALA A 511 11.21 -1.03 -26.16
N VAL A 512 10.91 -2.11 -26.87
CA VAL A 512 11.07 -2.20 -28.31
C VAL A 512 9.74 -2.00 -29.00
N VAL A 513 9.70 -1.10 -29.97
CA VAL A 513 8.54 -0.87 -30.84
C VAL A 513 8.71 -1.69 -32.11
N TYR A 514 7.69 -2.47 -32.42
CA TYR A 514 7.58 -3.23 -33.67
C TYR A 514 6.44 -2.68 -34.51
N ARG A 515 6.68 -2.53 -35.81
CA ARG A 515 5.64 -2.29 -36.80
C ARG A 515 5.04 -3.63 -37.22
N MET A 516 3.74 -3.72 -37.12
CA MET A 516 3.00 -4.95 -37.43
C MET A 516 2.46 -4.92 -38.86
N PRO A 517 2.34 -6.07 -39.53
CA PRO A 517 1.62 -6.16 -40.80
C PRO A 517 0.11 -5.90 -40.61
N ALA A 518 -0.59 -5.56 -41.68
CA ALA A 518 -2.04 -5.35 -41.66
C ALA A 518 -2.84 -6.66 -41.39
N GLN A 519 -2.25 -7.80 -41.68
CA GLN A 519 -2.84 -9.13 -41.45
C GLN A 519 -2.06 -9.88 -40.39
N ALA A 520 -2.70 -10.87 -39.75
CA ALA A 520 -2.03 -11.74 -38.80
C ALA A 520 -0.84 -12.46 -39.48
N CYS A 521 0.18 -12.72 -38.68
CA CYS A 521 1.33 -13.49 -39.15
C CYS A 521 0.90 -14.93 -39.49
N PRO A 522 1.47 -15.52 -40.58
CA PRO A 522 1.16 -16.88 -40.98
C PRO A 522 1.60 -17.91 -39.93
#